data_018b9f7a7fb02db98db938abb0fb446f
#
_entry.id   018b9f7a7fb02db98db938abb0fb446f
#
_cell.length_a   1.000
_cell.length_b   1.000
_cell.length_c   1.000
_cell.angle_alpha   90.00
_cell.angle_beta   90.00
_cell.angle_gamma   90.00
#
_symmetry.space_group_name_H-M   'P 1'
#
loop_
_entity.id
_entity.type
_entity.pdbx_description
1 polymer ?
#
loop_
_entity_poly.entity_id
_entity_poly.type
_entity_poly.pdbx_seq_one_letter_code
_entity_poly.pdbx_strand_id
1 'polypeptide(L)'
;MVAAIRTFTGETDGDYKGTATNWYADTEPEANDYVRIALENASNIIGDDYTALSMATWMIEKNMPKLVGTLALPLMIDAVAVTLSGTGAQHLYFNDASTINVLQAASNSTDNSYGLNLTGVENDNLLVDISGGGAVSIGWRGVASEYANIELARGTLYIGPGVITNADTKITTVKATGGKLTTNANIATGTFTGSSNVVVEAGAYSTALYGQESSSINITGGGTITLLDLDDGCFVDFDSNYVVPIIVTNCNVRSKNVRIRDTYGRVTWVGGIVDIGGKFDLGLSKTLAIS
;
A
#
# COMPACT_ATOMS: atom_id res chain seq x y z
N MET A 1 -12.30 -32.94 1.47
CA MET A 1 -11.72 -33.01 0.11
C MET A 1 -10.23 -32.80 0.22
N VAL A 2 -9.42 -33.38 -0.65
CA VAL A 2 -7.97 -33.09 -0.69
C VAL A 2 -7.80 -31.89 -1.58
N ALA A 3 -7.13 -30.82 -1.10
CA ALA A 3 -6.84 -29.63 -1.87
C ALA A 3 -6.06 -29.96 -3.16
N ALA A 4 -6.50 -29.45 -4.28
CA ALA A 4 -5.88 -29.68 -5.58
C ALA A 4 -5.20 -28.40 -6.10
N ILE A 5 -4.23 -28.55 -7.01
CA ILE A 5 -3.67 -27.43 -7.75
C ILE A 5 -4.51 -27.24 -9.01
N ARG A 6 -5.10 -26.06 -9.15
CA ARG A 6 -5.87 -25.64 -10.32
C ARG A 6 -5.09 -24.60 -11.11
N THR A 7 -4.76 -24.91 -12.34
CA THR A 7 -3.99 -23.99 -13.19
C THR A 7 -4.88 -23.43 -14.29
N PHE A 8 -5.00 -22.11 -14.33
CA PHE A 8 -5.67 -21.39 -15.40
C PHE A 8 -4.72 -21.18 -16.58
N THR A 9 -5.11 -21.65 -17.75
CA THR A 9 -4.33 -21.54 -19.00
C THR A 9 -4.97 -20.60 -20.01
N GLY A 10 -6.28 -20.34 -19.90
CA GLY A 10 -7.02 -19.44 -20.80
C GLY A 10 -6.98 -19.87 -22.26
N GLU A 11 -6.94 -21.19 -22.53
CA GLU A 11 -6.78 -21.73 -23.88
C GLU A 11 -7.98 -21.46 -24.80
N THR A 12 -9.17 -21.37 -24.22
CA THR A 12 -10.40 -21.13 -24.96
C THR A 12 -10.71 -19.65 -25.08
N ASP A 13 -10.71 -18.94 -23.96
CA ASP A 13 -11.00 -17.51 -23.85
C ASP A 13 -10.48 -16.93 -22.53
N GLY A 14 -10.89 -15.71 -22.17
CA GLY A 14 -10.52 -15.07 -20.92
C GLY A 14 -11.53 -15.27 -19.78
N ASP A 15 -12.52 -16.12 -19.96
CA ASP A 15 -13.52 -16.41 -18.94
C ASP A 15 -12.90 -17.27 -17.83
N TYR A 16 -12.81 -16.69 -16.63
CA TYR A 16 -12.22 -17.35 -15.48
C TYR A 16 -13.18 -18.36 -14.83
N LYS A 17 -14.48 -18.16 -15.01
CA LYS A 17 -15.55 -18.99 -14.45
C LYS A 17 -16.48 -19.46 -15.56
N GLY A 18 -16.98 -20.69 -15.44
CA GLY A 18 -17.96 -21.23 -16.36
C GLY A 18 -17.36 -21.85 -17.64
N THR A 19 -16.06 -21.76 -17.84
CA THR A 19 -15.37 -22.39 -18.98
C THR A 19 -14.29 -23.34 -18.48
N ALA A 20 -14.65 -24.56 -18.14
CA ALA A 20 -13.74 -25.55 -17.58
C ALA A 20 -12.50 -25.81 -18.46
N THR A 21 -12.61 -25.68 -19.78
CA THR A 21 -11.50 -25.83 -20.72
C THR A 21 -10.44 -24.74 -20.63
N ASN A 22 -10.68 -23.65 -19.89
CA ASN A 22 -9.64 -22.68 -19.53
C ASN A 22 -8.75 -23.14 -18.38
N TRP A 23 -9.06 -24.28 -17.77
CA TRP A 23 -8.31 -24.85 -16.65
C TRP A 23 -7.62 -26.13 -17.08
N TYR A 24 -6.39 -26.32 -16.58
CA TYR A 24 -5.69 -27.57 -16.81
C TYR A 24 -6.53 -28.77 -16.35
N ALA A 25 -6.62 -29.77 -17.21
CA ALA A 25 -7.50 -30.95 -17.03
C ALA A 25 -9.00 -30.64 -16.94
N ASP A 26 -9.46 -29.53 -17.57
CA ASP A 26 -10.86 -29.13 -17.69
C ASP A 26 -11.62 -29.11 -16.35
N THR A 27 -10.96 -28.64 -15.30
CA THR A 27 -11.53 -28.64 -13.95
C THR A 27 -11.35 -27.29 -13.29
N GLU A 28 -12.46 -26.59 -13.03
CA GLU A 28 -12.50 -25.33 -12.30
C GLU A 28 -12.10 -25.51 -10.82
N PRO A 29 -11.68 -24.42 -10.12
CA PRO A 29 -11.34 -24.48 -8.72
C PRO A 29 -12.56 -24.76 -7.83
N GLU A 30 -12.29 -25.43 -6.73
CA GLU A 30 -13.19 -25.68 -5.62
C GLU A 30 -12.63 -25.04 -4.33
N ALA A 31 -13.46 -24.96 -3.29
CA ALA A 31 -13.03 -24.47 -1.98
C ALA A 31 -11.81 -25.22 -1.46
N ASN A 32 -10.86 -24.47 -0.87
CA ASN A 32 -9.56 -24.93 -0.37
C ASN A 32 -8.56 -25.36 -1.45
N ASP A 33 -8.83 -25.17 -2.73
CA ASP A 33 -7.84 -25.44 -3.77
C ASP A 33 -6.71 -24.39 -3.79
N TYR A 34 -5.61 -24.75 -4.45
CA TYR A 34 -4.48 -23.91 -4.77
C TYR A 34 -4.63 -23.41 -6.20
N VAL A 35 -4.95 -22.16 -6.40
CA VAL A 35 -5.17 -21.59 -7.73
C VAL A 35 -3.90 -20.94 -8.26
N ARG A 36 -3.56 -21.22 -9.51
CA ARG A 36 -2.40 -20.70 -10.22
C ARG A 36 -2.79 -20.16 -11.59
N ILE A 37 -2.46 -18.92 -11.83
CA ILE A 37 -2.53 -18.31 -13.18
C ILE A 37 -1.17 -18.48 -13.83
N ALA A 38 -1.13 -19.32 -14.87
CA ALA A 38 0.12 -19.72 -15.51
C ALA A 38 0.76 -18.60 -16.34
N LEU A 39 2.09 -18.63 -16.46
CA LEU A 39 2.85 -17.70 -17.31
C LEU A 39 2.41 -17.81 -18.77
N GLU A 40 2.17 -19.02 -19.25
CA GLU A 40 1.73 -19.35 -20.60
C GLU A 40 0.25 -19.08 -20.86
N ASN A 41 -0.46 -18.49 -19.91
CA ASN A 41 -1.87 -18.13 -20.10
C ASN A 41 -2.09 -17.40 -21.43
N ALA A 42 -2.96 -17.95 -22.28
CA ALA A 42 -3.16 -17.49 -23.65
C ALA A 42 -4.00 -16.19 -23.71
N SER A 43 -4.90 -15.97 -22.76
CA SER A 43 -5.90 -14.92 -22.77
C SER A 43 -5.77 -13.93 -21.61
N ASN A 44 -6.27 -12.71 -21.80
CA ASN A 44 -6.56 -11.83 -20.66
C ASN A 44 -7.69 -12.44 -19.82
N ILE A 45 -7.60 -12.29 -18.50
CA ILE A 45 -8.66 -12.76 -17.61
C ILE A 45 -9.70 -11.66 -17.49
N ILE A 46 -10.94 -12.00 -17.80
CA ILE A 46 -12.11 -11.15 -17.57
C ILE A 46 -12.41 -11.14 -16.08
N GLY A 47 -12.82 -10.00 -15.54
CA GLY A 47 -13.21 -9.91 -14.14
C GLY A 47 -14.43 -10.79 -13.83
N ASP A 48 -14.35 -11.54 -12.74
CA ASP A 48 -15.42 -12.45 -12.29
C ASP A 48 -15.43 -12.50 -10.75
N ASP A 49 -16.46 -13.14 -10.20
CA ASP A 49 -16.69 -13.24 -8.76
C ASP A 49 -16.50 -14.68 -8.25
N TYR A 50 -15.40 -14.87 -7.52
CA TYR A 50 -15.05 -16.11 -6.82
C TYR A 50 -15.13 -15.97 -5.29
N THR A 51 -15.77 -14.94 -4.78
CA THR A 51 -15.89 -14.71 -3.33
C THR A 51 -16.71 -15.76 -2.59
N ALA A 52 -17.46 -16.60 -3.30
CA ALA A 52 -18.16 -17.73 -2.71
C ALA A 52 -17.27 -18.97 -2.44
N LEU A 53 -16.01 -18.95 -2.91
CA LEU A 53 -15.07 -20.06 -2.79
C LEU A 53 -13.83 -19.58 -2.01
N SER A 54 -13.72 -19.97 -0.74
CA SER A 54 -12.51 -19.71 0.02
C SER A 54 -11.40 -20.66 -0.43
N MET A 55 -10.36 -20.09 -1.07
CA MET A 55 -9.22 -20.82 -1.62
C MET A 55 -8.07 -20.83 -0.60
N ALA A 56 -7.28 -21.92 -0.58
CA ALA A 56 -6.10 -21.97 0.27
C ALA A 56 -5.03 -20.98 -0.19
N THR A 57 -4.76 -20.93 -1.50
CA THR A 57 -3.86 -19.94 -2.10
C THR A 57 -4.34 -19.54 -3.47
N TRP A 58 -3.99 -18.32 -3.85
CA TRP A 58 -4.17 -17.81 -5.20
C TRP A 58 -2.89 -17.11 -5.66
N MET A 59 -2.39 -17.45 -6.86
CA MET A 59 -1.14 -16.89 -7.32
C MET A 59 -1.14 -16.55 -8.81
N ILE A 60 -0.48 -15.45 -9.16
CA ILE A 60 -0.08 -15.14 -10.52
C ILE A 60 1.41 -15.46 -10.66
N GLU A 61 1.76 -16.27 -11.66
CA GLU A 61 3.13 -16.63 -11.91
C GLU A 61 4.02 -15.46 -12.30
N LYS A 62 5.29 -15.63 -12.02
CA LYS A 62 6.33 -14.66 -12.34
C LYS A 62 6.34 -14.32 -13.83
N ASN A 63 6.36 -13.03 -14.13
CA ASN A 63 6.37 -12.45 -15.47
C ASN A 63 5.12 -12.73 -16.32
N MET A 64 4.02 -13.21 -15.77
CA MET A 64 2.76 -13.38 -16.49
C MET A 64 2.29 -12.01 -17.05
N PRO A 65 2.19 -11.85 -18.38
CA PRO A 65 2.04 -10.52 -18.99
C PRO A 65 0.60 -10.10 -19.27
N LYS A 66 -0.36 -10.99 -19.02
CA LYS A 66 -1.76 -10.76 -19.39
C LYS A 66 -2.47 -9.89 -18.37
N LEU A 67 -3.52 -9.20 -18.81
CA LEU A 67 -4.44 -8.46 -17.98
C LEU A 67 -5.23 -9.43 -17.07
N VAL A 68 -5.42 -9.06 -15.81
CA VAL A 68 -6.26 -9.78 -14.85
C VAL A 68 -7.28 -8.82 -14.26
N GLY A 69 -8.53 -8.94 -14.65
CA GLY A 69 -9.59 -8.01 -14.31
C GLY A 69 -9.37 -6.62 -14.92
N THR A 70 -10.33 -5.74 -14.73
CA THR A 70 -10.26 -4.32 -15.11
C THR A 70 -10.77 -3.45 -13.97
N LEU A 71 -10.58 -2.13 -14.04
CA LEU A 71 -11.14 -1.20 -13.06
C LEU A 71 -12.68 -1.26 -12.97
N ALA A 72 -13.34 -1.56 -14.07
CA ALA A 72 -14.80 -1.68 -14.12
C ALA A 72 -15.28 -3.05 -13.65
N LEU A 73 -14.49 -4.08 -13.94
CA LEU A 73 -14.78 -5.49 -13.66
C LEU A 73 -13.52 -6.13 -13.05
N PRO A 74 -13.22 -5.87 -11.76
CA PRO A 74 -12.10 -6.51 -11.10
C PRO A 74 -12.33 -8.02 -10.97
N LEU A 75 -11.26 -8.79 -10.92
CA LEU A 75 -11.38 -10.18 -10.51
C LEU A 75 -11.55 -10.23 -9.00
N MET A 76 -12.68 -10.78 -8.56
CA MET A 76 -13.05 -10.88 -7.15
C MET A 76 -12.71 -12.28 -6.62
N ILE A 77 -11.89 -12.35 -5.60
CA ILE A 77 -11.40 -13.60 -5.03
C ILE A 77 -11.49 -13.60 -3.51
N ASP A 78 -11.61 -14.78 -2.94
CA ASP A 78 -11.42 -15.09 -1.54
C ASP A 78 -10.30 -16.12 -1.42
N ALA A 79 -9.21 -15.78 -0.74
CA ALA A 79 -8.07 -16.67 -0.56
C ALA A 79 -7.28 -16.31 0.70
N VAL A 80 -6.85 -17.32 1.45
CA VAL A 80 -6.08 -17.13 2.68
C VAL A 80 -4.70 -16.50 2.39
N ALA A 81 -4.06 -16.92 1.30
CA ALA A 81 -2.77 -16.39 0.89
C ALA A 81 -2.73 -16.09 -0.61
N VAL A 82 -2.18 -14.93 -0.96
CA VAL A 82 -2.11 -14.44 -2.35
C VAL A 82 -0.68 -14.08 -2.70
N THR A 83 -0.21 -14.48 -3.89
CA THR A 83 1.09 -14.10 -4.42
C THR A 83 0.95 -13.52 -5.82
N LEU A 84 1.40 -12.28 -6.00
CA LEU A 84 1.28 -11.53 -7.24
C LEU A 84 2.67 -11.28 -7.84
N SER A 85 2.92 -11.89 -8.99
CA SER A 85 4.21 -11.80 -9.70
C SER A 85 4.04 -11.53 -11.19
N GLY A 86 2.84 -11.10 -11.63
CA GLY A 86 2.57 -10.77 -13.01
C GLY A 86 3.12 -9.39 -13.42
N THR A 87 3.40 -9.25 -14.70
CA THR A 87 3.83 -7.99 -15.32
C THR A 87 2.72 -7.32 -16.15
N GLY A 88 1.58 -8.00 -16.34
CA GLY A 88 0.36 -7.40 -16.88
C GLY A 88 -0.35 -6.53 -15.85
N ALA A 89 -1.23 -5.64 -16.31
CA ALA A 89 -2.07 -4.85 -15.42
C ALA A 89 -3.07 -5.76 -14.69
N GLN A 90 -3.30 -5.46 -13.40
CA GLN A 90 -4.13 -6.31 -12.55
C GLN A 90 -5.07 -5.45 -11.72
N HIS A 91 -6.34 -5.90 -11.62
CA HIS A 91 -7.37 -5.26 -10.82
C HIS A 91 -8.07 -6.35 -10.00
N LEU A 92 -7.76 -6.42 -8.73
CA LEU A 92 -8.17 -7.49 -7.83
C LEU A 92 -8.98 -6.95 -6.66
N TYR A 93 -10.01 -7.69 -6.30
CA TYR A 93 -10.84 -7.44 -5.13
C TYR A 93 -10.80 -8.66 -4.20
N PHE A 94 -10.49 -8.44 -2.92
CA PHE A 94 -10.44 -9.47 -1.89
C PHE A 94 -11.64 -9.30 -0.95
N ASN A 95 -12.42 -10.35 -0.77
CA ASN A 95 -13.64 -10.29 0.03
C ASN A 95 -13.40 -10.62 1.51
N ASP A 96 -12.35 -11.37 1.82
CA ASP A 96 -12.05 -11.82 3.17
C ASP A 96 -10.56 -11.58 3.50
N ALA A 97 -10.21 -11.64 4.78
CA ALA A 97 -8.87 -11.33 5.26
C ALA A 97 -7.79 -12.20 4.60
N SER A 98 -6.92 -11.59 3.84
CA SER A 98 -5.87 -12.23 3.05
C SER A 98 -4.47 -11.81 3.48
N THR A 99 -3.50 -12.69 3.27
CA THR A 99 -2.08 -12.31 3.27
C THR A 99 -1.60 -12.16 1.84
N ILE A 100 -1.34 -10.92 1.42
CA ILE A 100 -1.05 -10.57 0.04
C ILE A 100 0.44 -10.24 -0.11
N ASN A 101 1.16 -10.97 -0.96
CA ASN A 101 2.55 -10.72 -1.29
C ASN A 101 2.67 -10.25 -2.74
N VAL A 102 3.19 -9.04 -2.96
CA VAL A 102 3.42 -8.48 -4.29
C VAL A 102 4.91 -8.50 -4.58
N LEU A 103 5.32 -9.32 -5.53
CA LEU A 103 6.71 -9.50 -5.95
C LEU A 103 7.02 -8.84 -7.29
N GLN A 104 6.01 -8.68 -8.15
CA GLN A 104 6.07 -7.92 -9.39
C GLN A 104 4.74 -7.21 -9.64
N ALA A 105 4.78 -6.09 -10.33
CA ALA A 105 3.61 -5.38 -10.86
C ALA A 105 4.00 -4.65 -12.15
N ALA A 106 3.04 -4.35 -13.01
CA ALA A 106 3.25 -3.46 -14.14
C ALA A 106 3.62 -2.04 -13.68
N SER A 107 4.37 -1.31 -14.50
CA SER A 107 4.77 0.06 -14.16
C SER A 107 3.60 1.04 -14.18
N ASN A 108 2.71 0.92 -15.18
CA ASN A 108 1.47 1.70 -15.31
C ASN A 108 0.47 0.90 -16.15
N SER A 109 -0.82 1.22 -16.04
CA SER A 109 -1.84 0.76 -16.97
C SER A 109 -2.20 1.86 -18.00
N THR A 110 -2.86 1.46 -19.07
CA THR A 110 -3.26 2.36 -20.17
C THR A 110 -4.38 3.33 -19.81
N ASP A 111 -5.04 3.14 -18.68
CA ASP A 111 -6.17 3.94 -18.21
C ASP A 111 -5.82 4.91 -17.07
N ASN A 112 -4.54 5.27 -16.95
CA ASN A 112 -3.98 6.13 -15.89
C ASN A 112 -4.11 5.55 -14.47
N SER A 113 -4.36 4.27 -14.32
CA SER A 113 -4.28 3.56 -13.04
C SER A 113 -2.86 3.01 -12.81
N TYR A 114 -2.59 2.60 -11.57
CA TYR A 114 -1.36 1.89 -11.28
C TYR A 114 -1.40 0.49 -11.91
N GLY A 115 -0.24 -0.11 -12.12
CA GLY A 115 -0.13 -1.41 -12.78
C GLY A 115 -0.82 -2.54 -12.00
N LEU A 116 -0.87 -2.43 -10.68
CA LEU A 116 -1.61 -3.34 -9.80
C LEU A 116 -2.53 -2.53 -8.90
N ASN A 117 -3.83 -2.79 -8.95
CA ASN A 117 -4.84 -2.16 -8.12
C ASN A 117 -5.50 -3.20 -7.23
N LEU A 118 -5.42 -3.00 -5.93
CA LEU A 118 -5.96 -3.90 -4.93
C LEU A 118 -7.07 -3.21 -4.14
N THR A 119 -8.15 -3.92 -3.92
CA THR A 119 -9.21 -3.56 -2.99
C THR A 119 -9.37 -4.69 -2.00
N GLY A 120 -9.11 -4.44 -0.73
CA GLY A 120 -9.32 -5.38 0.36
C GLY A 120 -10.41 -4.85 1.27
N VAL A 121 -11.30 -5.69 1.76
CA VAL A 121 -12.42 -5.26 2.58
C VAL A 121 -12.32 -5.63 4.06
N GLU A 122 -11.43 -6.56 4.42
CA GLU A 122 -11.31 -7.03 5.80
C GLU A 122 -9.86 -7.32 6.22
N ASN A 123 -9.28 -6.41 7.01
CA ASN A 123 -8.03 -6.64 7.77
C ASN A 123 -6.89 -7.36 7.02
N ASP A 124 -6.74 -7.09 5.75
CA ASP A 124 -5.69 -7.67 4.92
C ASP A 124 -4.29 -7.32 5.43
N ASN A 125 -3.34 -8.24 5.18
CA ASN A 125 -1.91 -7.98 5.34
C ASN A 125 -1.27 -7.89 3.97
N LEU A 126 -0.61 -6.77 3.69
CA LEU A 126 0.01 -6.50 2.38
C LEU A 126 1.53 -6.34 2.53
N LEU A 127 2.28 -7.17 1.82
CA LEU A 127 3.72 -7.00 1.64
C LEU A 127 4.00 -6.63 0.18
N VAL A 128 4.67 -5.50 -0.03
CA VAL A 128 5.15 -5.04 -1.35
C VAL A 128 6.67 -5.12 -1.39
N ASP A 129 7.20 -6.05 -2.17
CA ASP A 129 8.63 -6.27 -2.35
C ASP A 129 8.99 -6.41 -3.84
N ILE A 130 8.80 -5.34 -4.59
CA ILE A 130 8.99 -5.32 -6.05
C ILE A 130 10.43 -4.98 -6.38
N SER A 131 11.14 -5.88 -7.04
CA SER A 131 12.52 -5.68 -7.49
C SER A 131 12.69 -4.88 -8.79
N GLY A 132 11.61 -4.58 -9.47
CA GLY A 132 11.56 -3.83 -10.73
C GLY A 132 10.77 -2.53 -10.63
N GLY A 133 10.49 -1.89 -11.75
CA GLY A 133 9.77 -0.61 -11.83
C GLY A 133 8.24 -0.75 -11.75
N GLY A 134 7.72 -1.54 -10.84
CA GLY A 134 6.29 -1.72 -10.67
C GLY A 134 5.65 -0.80 -9.64
N ALA A 135 4.33 -0.61 -9.74
CA ALA A 135 3.55 0.20 -8.82
C ALA A 135 2.25 -0.50 -8.40
N VAL A 136 1.96 -0.38 -7.11
CA VAL A 136 0.74 -0.90 -6.47
C VAL A 136 -0.10 0.26 -5.98
N SER A 137 -1.40 0.17 -6.17
CA SER A 137 -2.38 1.08 -5.57
C SER A 137 -3.39 0.32 -4.73
N ILE A 138 -3.72 0.85 -3.57
CA ILE A 138 -4.84 0.41 -2.74
C ILE A 138 -5.81 1.57 -2.51
N GLY A 139 -7.10 1.27 -2.37
CA GLY A 139 -8.16 2.28 -2.20
C GLY A 139 -8.43 3.09 -3.46
N TRP A 140 -8.17 2.54 -4.63
CA TRP A 140 -8.37 3.20 -5.90
C TRP A 140 -9.86 3.54 -6.16
N ARG A 141 -10.11 4.71 -6.73
CA ARG A 141 -11.46 5.25 -6.99
C ARG A 141 -12.39 5.35 -5.78
N GLY A 142 -11.83 5.51 -4.59
CA GLY A 142 -12.63 5.70 -3.38
C GLY A 142 -13.38 4.45 -2.91
N VAL A 143 -13.02 3.28 -3.42
CA VAL A 143 -13.55 2.01 -2.89
C VAL A 143 -12.92 1.75 -1.54
N ALA A 144 -13.76 1.49 -0.55
CA ALA A 144 -13.31 1.21 0.80
C ALA A 144 -12.41 -0.02 0.87
N SER A 145 -11.30 0.11 1.58
CA SER A 145 -10.34 -0.98 1.79
C SER A 145 -9.88 -1.00 3.24
N GLU A 146 -9.66 -2.18 3.79
CA GLU A 146 -9.22 -2.39 5.16
C GLU A 146 -7.91 -3.18 5.18
N TYR A 147 -6.89 -2.65 5.87
CA TYR A 147 -5.61 -3.31 6.02
C TYR A 147 -5.14 -3.25 7.47
N ALA A 148 -4.83 -4.41 8.04
CA ALA A 148 -4.24 -4.50 9.36
C ALA A 148 -2.77 -4.05 9.33
N ASN A 149 -2.01 -4.60 8.37
CA ASN A 149 -0.60 -4.30 8.21
C ASN A 149 -0.23 -4.12 6.74
N ILE A 150 0.52 -3.07 6.47
CA ILE A 150 1.12 -2.82 5.16
C ILE A 150 2.62 -2.71 5.33
N GLU A 151 3.39 -3.52 4.62
CA GLU A 151 4.84 -3.45 4.57
C GLU A 151 5.31 -3.16 3.15
N LEU A 152 6.10 -2.09 2.98
CA LEU A 152 6.79 -1.75 1.74
C LEU A 152 8.29 -1.96 1.93
N ALA A 153 8.81 -3.02 1.34
CA ALA A 153 10.25 -3.27 1.32
C ALA A 153 10.92 -2.62 0.11
N ARG A 154 10.33 -2.77 -1.08
CA ARG A 154 10.83 -2.21 -2.35
C ARG A 154 9.67 -1.92 -3.30
N GLY A 155 9.89 -1.01 -4.26
CA GLY A 155 8.91 -0.65 -5.28
C GLY A 155 8.16 0.64 -4.97
N THR A 156 6.99 0.80 -5.54
CA THR A 156 6.12 1.97 -5.33
C THR A 156 4.75 1.53 -4.84
N LEU A 157 4.29 2.14 -3.77
CA LEU A 157 2.95 1.94 -3.20
C LEU A 157 2.22 3.27 -3.09
N TYR A 158 0.99 3.31 -3.59
CA TYR A 158 0.05 4.39 -3.39
C TYR A 158 -1.12 3.92 -2.52
N ILE A 159 -1.38 4.66 -1.44
CA ILE A 159 -2.53 4.45 -0.56
C ILE A 159 -3.53 5.58 -0.81
N GLY A 160 -4.64 5.24 -1.45
CA GLY A 160 -5.62 6.22 -1.92
C GLY A 160 -6.64 6.64 -0.87
N PRO A 161 -7.48 7.67 -1.19
CA PRO A 161 -8.48 8.21 -0.26
C PRO A 161 -9.65 7.26 0.02
N GLY A 162 -9.78 6.19 -0.75
CA GLY A 162 -10.78 5.16 -0.52
C GLY A 162 -10.44 4.19 0.59
N VAL A 163 -9.23 4.27 1.15
CA VAL A 163 -8.86 3.43 2.29
C VAL A 163 -9.54 3.96 3.54
N ILE A 164 -10.29 3.11 4.20
CA ILE A 164 -11.04 3.47 5.40
C ILE A 164 -10.09 3.58 6.58
N THR A 165 -10.13 4.73 7.24
CA THR A 165 -9.36 4.99 8.45
C THR A 165 -10.23 5.80 9.41
N ASN A 166 -11.00 5.13 10.20
CA ASN A 166 -11.80 5.75 11.24
C ASN A 166 -11.46 5.13 12.60
N ALA A 167 -12.24 5.46 13.63
CA ALA A 167 -12.06 4.90 14.96
C ALA A 167 -12.16 3.36 14.99
N ASP A 168 -12.85 2.77 14.01
CA ASP A 168 -12.98 1.31 13.87
C ASP A 168 -11.81 0.70 13.11
N THR A 169 -10.84 1.52 12.74
CA THR A 169 -9.50 1.15 12.28
C THR A 169 -9.42 0.36 11.01
N LYS A 170 -8.96 0.98 10.00
CA LYS A 170 -8.89 0.29 8.72
C LYS A 170 -7.48 0.19 8.15
N ILE A 171 -6.55 1.04 8.61
CA ILE A 171 -5.11 0.79 8.50
C ILE A 171 -4.49 0.96 9.89
N THR A 172 -4.07 -0.14 10.49
CA THR A 172 -3.43 -0.08 11.80
C THR A 172 -1.97 0.30 11.65
N THR A 173 -1.23 -0.37 10.78
CA THR A 173 0.21 -0.14 10.61
C THR A 173 0.62 -0.02 9.16
N VAL A 174 1.49 0.95 8.88
CA VAL A 174 2.28 1.00 7.64
C VAL A 174 3.74 1.03 8.01
N LYS A 175 4.53 0.12 7.44
CA LYS A 175 5.98 0.07 7.58
C LYS A 175 6.63 0.16 6.22
N ALA A 176 7.54 1.12 6.03
CA ALA A 176 8.38 1.17 4.84
C ALA A 176 9.86 1.10 5.24
N THR A 177 10.57 0.11 4.70
CA THR A 177 12.02 -0.07 4.91
C THR A 177 12.82 0.35 3.68
N GLY A 178 12.13 0.58 2.56
CA GLY A 178 12.67 1.07 1.31
C GLY A 178 11.55 1.44 0.33
N GLY A 179 11.90 1.79 -0.90
CA GLY A 179 10.93 2.14 -1.93
C GLY A 179 10.27 3.50 -1.75
N LYS A 180 9.22 3.73 -2.52
CA LYS A 180 8.44 4.97 -2.51
C LYS A 180 7.01 4.71 -2.05
N LEU A 181 6.59 5.38 -0.98
CA LEU A 181 5.22 5.40 -0.48
C LEU A 181 4.59 6.76 -0.74
N THR A 182 3.40 6.79 -1.31
CA THR A 182 2.55 7.99 -1.34
C THR A 182 1.22 7.65 -0.70
N THR A 183 0.77 8.46 0.26
CA THR A 183 -0.50 8.24 0.94
C THR A 183 -1.30 9.52 1.08
N ASN A 184 -2.60 9.43 0.82
CA ASN A 184 -3.59 10.46 1.14
C ASN A 184 -4.69 9.93 2.08
N ALA A 185 -4.43 8.82 2.75
CA ALA A 185 -5.31 8.21 3.74
C ALA A 185 -4.78 8.42 5.16
N ASN A 186 -5.67 8.37 6.13
CA ASN A 186 -5.30 8.34 7.54
C ASN A 186 -4.75 6.95 7.92
N ILE A 187 -3.74 6.92 8.77
CA ILE A 187 -3.05 5.71 9.22
C ILE A 187 -2.85 5.80 10.73
N ALA A 188 -3.13 4.75 11.47
CA ALA A 188 -2.94 4.77 12.91
C ALA A 188 -1.44 4.90 13.26
N THR A 189 -0.58 4.08 12.66
CA THR A 189 0.86 4.12 12.93
C THR A 189 1.66 3.94 11.64
N GLY A 190 2.59 4.87 11.38
CA GLY A 190 3.57 4.77 10.30
C GLY A 190 4.98 4.60 10.85
N THR A 191 5.75 3.64 10.32
CA THR A 191 7.17 3.43 10.66
C THR A 191 8.00 3.42 9.38
N PHE A 192 8.94 4.35 9.27
CA PHE A 192 9.73 4.57 8.07
C PHE A 192 11.22 4.48 8.40
N THR A 193 11.89 3.54 7.77
CA THR A 193 13.32 3.25 8.04
C THR A 193 14.09 3.06 6.74
N GLY A 194 15.38 2.88 6.83
CA GLY A 194 16.22 2.61 5.68
C GLY A 194 16.22 3.76 4.66
N SER A 195 16.12 3.41 3.39
CA SER A 195 16.07 4.37 2.28
C SER A 195 14.64 4.65 1.80
N SER A 196 13.66 4.56 2.69
CA SER A 196 12.27 4.83 2.32
C SER A 196 12.04 6.30 1.96
N ASN A 197 11.28 6.52 0.88
CA ASN A 197 10.83 7.84 0.44
C ASN A 197 9.31 7.90 0.58
N VAL A 198 8.84 8.73 1.52
CA VAL A 198 7.44 8.78 1.91
C VAL A 198 6.86 10.15 1.61
N VAL A 199 5.73 10.18 0.93
CA VAL A 199 4.94 11.39 0.69
C VAL A 199 3.58 11.24 1.34
N VAL A 200 3.26 12.14 2.27
CA VAL A 200 1.95 12.22 2.93
C VAL A 200 1.20 13.40 2.33
N GLU A 201 0.29 13.13 1.39
CA GLU A 201 -0.47 14.16 0.67
C GLU A 201 -1.66 14.68 1.48
N ALA A 202 -2.28 13.81 2.27
CA ALA A 202 -3.38 14.15 3.17
C ALA A 202 -3.49 13.08 4.25
N GLY A 203 -4.29 13.35 5.28
CA GLY A 203 -4.59 12.38 6.30
C GLY A 203 -3.90 12.67 7.63
N ALA A 204 -3.99 11.72 8.55
CA ALA A 204 -3.42 11.81 9.89
C ALA A 204 -2.82 10.48 10.33
N TYR A 205 -1.75 10.59 11.12
CA TYR A 205 -1.22 9.47 11.89
C TYR A 205 -1.77 9.61 13.31
N SER A 206 -2.90 8.97 13.57
CA SER A 206 -3.66 9.18 14.78
C SER A 206 -2.93 8.73 16.05
N THR A 207 -2.01 7.78 15.94
CA THR A 207 -1.17 7.31 17.05
C THR A 207 0.26 7.80 16.92
N ALA A 208 0.98 7.41 15.87
CA ALA A 208 2.38 7.77 15.75
C ALA A 208 2.92 7.71 14.30
N LEU A 209 3.91 8.56 14.04
CA LEU A 209 4.80 8.47 12.90
C LEU A 209 6.23 8.36 13.40
N TYR A 210 6.88 7.26 13.06
CA TYR A 210 8.27 6.98 13.40
C TYR A 210 9.15 7.11 12.16
N GLY A 211 10.18 7.94 12.23
CA GLY A 211 11.19 8.08 11.18
C GLY A 211 12.57 7.72 11.71
N GLN A 212 13.28 6.82 11.04
CA GLN A 212 14.58 6.33 11.46
C GLN A 212 15.54 6.18 10.28
N GLU A 213 16.82 6.08 10.59
CA GLU A 213 17.89 5.89 9.61
C GLU A 213 17.88 6.99 8.53
N SER A 214 18.02 6.63 7.26
CA SER A 214 18.05 7.60 6.15
C SER A 214 16.68 7.81 5.50
N SER A 215 15.59 7.57 6.23
CA SER A 215 14.24 7.77 5.69
C SER A 215 13.96 9.24 5.38
N SER A 216 13.25 9.49 4.29
CA SER A 216 12.81 10.81 3.87
C SER A 216 11.29 10.88 3.86
N ILE A 217 10.72 11.80 4.64
CA ILE A 217 9.29 11.96 4.82
C ILE A 217 8.91 13.36 4.39
N ASN A 218 8.12 13.47 3.33
CA ASN A 218 7.59 14.73 2.84
C ASN A 218 6.09 14.81 3.15
N ILE A 219 5.67 15.80 3.93
CA ILE A 219 4.28 16.02 4.34
C ILE A 219 3.76 17.24 3.58
N THR A 220 2.97 16.99 2.54
CA THR A 220 2.44 18.00 1.63
C THR A 220 0.99 18.36 1.91
N GLY A 221 0.24 17.54 2.66
CA GLY A 221 -1.15 17.77 3.03
C GLY A 221 -1.33 18.24 4.47
N GLY A 222 -2.47 18.83 4.78
CA GLY A 222 -2.86 19.16 6.15
C GLY A 222 -3.29 17.92 6.94
N GLY A 223 -3.15 17.94 8.26
CA GLY A 223 -3.57 16.84 9.13
C GLY A 223 -2.96 16.90 10.52
N THR A 224 -3.24 15.87 11.32
CA THR A 224 -2.73 15.78 12.68
C THR A 224 -1.79 14.59 12.83
N ILE A 225 -0.62 14.84 13.41
CA ILE A 225 0.34 13.82 13.85
C ILE A 225 0.37 13.87 15.37
N THR A 226 -0.17 12.84 16.03
CA THR A 226 -0.23 12.81 17.49
C THR A 226 1.15 12.65 18.10
N LEU A 227 1.96 11.77 17.53
CA LEU A 227 3.36 11.56 17.89
C LEU A 227 4.22 11.53 16.65
N LEU A 228 5.20 12.42 16.58
CA LEU A 228 6.30 12.38 15.62
C LEU A 228 7.57 12.00 16.38
N ASP A 229 8.09 10.80 16.15
CA ASP A 229 9.27 10.27 16.84
C ASP A 229 10.38 9.99 15.81
N LEU A 230 11.46 10.74 15.89
CA LEU A 230 12.51 10.78 14.86
C LEU A 230 13.87 10.43 15.43
N ASP A 231 14.57 9.56 14.75
CA ASP A 231 15.90 9.11 15.14
C ASP A 231 16.83 8.92 13.91
N ASP A 232 18.10 8.88 14.14
CA ASP A 232 19.21 8.41 13.30
C ASP A 232 19.17 8.84 11.82
N GLY A 233 19.24 10.15 11.58
CA GLY A 233 19.45 10.69 10.22
C GLY A 233 18.19 10.82 9.36
N CYS A 234 17.03 10.63 9.94
CA CYS A 234 15.76 10.88 9.28
C CYS A 234 15.62 12.35 8.84
N PHE A 235 15.03 12.56 7.67
CA PHE A 235 14.65 13.88 7.17
C PHE A 235 13.13 14.00 7.06
N VAL A 236 12.55 15.01 7.70
CA VAL A 236 11.15 15.35 7.56
C VAL A 236 11.01 16.74 6.96
N ASP A 237 10.26 16.84 5.87
CA ASP A 237 9.94 18.10 5.22
C ASP A 237 8.44 18.36 5.29
N PHE A 238 8.04 19.41 5.98
CA PHE A 238 6.68 19.91 5.98
C PHE A 238 6.53 20.91 4.83
N ASP A 239 6.25 20.40 3.64
CA ASP A 239 6.11 21.16 2.40
C ASP A 239 4.62 21.37 2.04
N SER A 240 3.84 21.75 3.05
CA SER A 240 2.41 21.97 2.88
C SER A 240 2.08 23.40 2.53
N ASN A 241 1.66 23.64 1.30
CA ASN A 241 1.08 24.90 0.86
C ASN A 241 -0.45 24.97 1.06
N TYR A 242 -1.03 23.97 1.72
CA TYR A 242 -2.48 23.89 1.91
C TYR A 242 -3.00 24.86 2.97
N VAL A 243 -4.30 25.20 2.85
CA VAL A 243 -5.03 26.04 3.80
C VAL A 243 -5.17 25.38 5.18
N VAL A 244 -5.21 24.05 5.20
CA VAL A 244 -5.33 23.26 6.44
C VAL A 244 -3.96 23.14 7.11
N PRO A 245 -3.79 23.60 8.36
CA PRO A 245 -2.52 23.50 9.06
C PRO A 245 -2.17 22.05 9.39
N ILE A 246 -0.87 21.78 9.51
CA ILE A 246 -0.37 20.54 10.10
C ILE A 246 -0.23 20.78 11.61
N ILE A 247 -0.75 19.84 12.41
CA ILE A 247 -0.64 19.87 13.87
C ILE A 247 0.23 18.70 14.29
N VAL A 248 1.32 18.98 14.99
CA VAL A 248 2.16 17.96 15.64
C VAL A 248 1.97 18.11 17.15
N THR A 249 1.29 17.13 17.73
CA THR A 249 0.95 17.18 19.16
C THR A 249 2.16 16.92 20.03
N ASN A 250 2.95 15.90 19.71
CA ASN A 250 4.21 15.60 20.36
C ASN A 250 5.28 15.32 19.31
N CYS A 251 6.44 15.98 19.45
CA CYS A 251 7.59 15.74 18.57
C CYS A 251 8.78 15.31 19.44
N ASN A 252 9.27 14.09 19.24
CA ASN A 252 10.47 13.59 19.89
C ASN A 252 11.58 13.47 18.85
N VAL A 253 12.68 14.17 19.07
CA VAL A 253 13.88 14.08 18.25
C VAL A 253 14.98 13.48 19.11
N ARG A 254 15.44 12.27 18.75
CA ARG A 254 16.34 11.48 19.58
C ARG A 254 17.81 11.53 19.12
N SER A 255 18.05 12.04 17.93
CA SER A 255 19.40 12.07 17.34
C SER A 255 19.74 13.43 16.73
N LYS A 256 20.99 13.84 16.87
CA LYS A 256 21.54 15.06 16.26
C LYS A 256 21.56 15.04 14.72
N ASN A 257 21.41 13.88 14.10
CA ASN A 257 21.41 13.73 12.64
C ASN A 257 20.04 13.92 12.01
N VAL A 258 18.99 14.04 12.83
CA VAL A 258 17.64 14.32 12.35
C VAL A 258 17.57 15.73 11.78
N ARG A 259 16.85 15.88 10.67
CA ARG A 259 16.56 17.17 10.06
C ARG A 259 15.05 17.33 9.92
N ILE A 260 14.56 18.48 10.38
CA ILE A 260 13.15 18.88 10.18
C ILE A 260 13.15 20.22 9.47
N ARG A 261 12.37 20.33 8.40
CA ARG A 261 12.13 21.55 7.67
C ARG A 261 10.63 21.85 7.65
N ASP A 262 10.25 23.08 8.00
CA ASP A 262 8.91 23.61 7.81
C ASP A 262 8.98 24.73 6.76
N THR A 263 8.86 24.33 5.49
CA THR A 263 9.10 25.21 4.34
C THR A 263 8.22 26.47 4.36
N TYR A 264 7.00 26.37 4.83
CA TYR A 264 6.05 27.50 4.84
C TYR A 264 5.75 28.04 6.25
N GLY A 265 6.33 27.49 7.29
CA GLY A 265 6.08 27.89 8.67
C GLY A 265 4.62 27.67 9.10
N ARG A 266 3.98 26.60 8.65
CA ARG A 266 2.57 26.30 8.89
C ARG A 266 2.32 25.18 9.87
N VAL A 267 3.36 24.59 10.42
CA VAL A 267 3.22 23.56 11.44
C VAL A 267 2.90 24.18 12.78
N THR A 268 1.88 23.65 13.44
CA THR A 268 1.58 23.96 14.83
C THR A 268 2.18 22.89 15.72
N TRP A 269 3.21 23.27 16.48
CA TRP A 269 3.89 22.41 17.43
C TRP A 269 3.24 22.58 18.80
N VAL A 270 2.75 21.49 19.42
CA VAL A 270 2.05 21.54 20.70
C VAL A 270 2.96 21.12 21.84
N GLY A 271 3.78 20.09 21.65
CA GLY A 271 4.71 19.60 22.68
C GLY A 271 5.74 18.64 22.11
N GLY A 272 6.60 18.13 23.00
CA GLY A 272 7.62 17.12 22.65
C GLY A 272 8.96 17.37 23.34
N ILE A 273 9.90 16.47 23.04
CA ILE A 273 11.28 16.55 23.51
C ILE A 273 12.18 16.64 22.30
N VAL A 274 12.97 17.70 22.23
CA VAL A 274 13.97 17.87 21.17
C VAL A 274 15.33 17.72 21.78
N ASP A 275 16.06 16.67 21.43
CA ASP A 275 17.50 16.62 21.73
C ASP A 275 18.21 17.68 20.89
N ILE A 276 18.95 18.57 21.57
CA ILE A 276 19.53 19.84 21.04
C ILE A 276 20.55 19.60 19.90
N GLY A 277 20.81 18.36 19.52
CA GLY A 277 21.67 18.04 18.38
C GLY A 277 21.00 18.12 17.00
N GLY A 278 19.67 18.09 16.91
CA GLY A 278 18.95 18.10 15.65
C GLY A 278 18.98 19.46 14.95
N LYS A 279 18.83 19.43 13.61
CA LYS A 279 18.70 20.66 12.81
C LYS A 279 17.24 20.92 12.51
N PHE A 280 16.75 22.08 12.96
CA PHE A 280 15.43 22.60 12.62
C PHE A 280 15.58 23.78 11.67
N ASP A 281 14.87 23.72 10.54
CA ASP A 281 14.66 24.85 9.66
C ASP A 281 13.17 25.17 9.69
N LEU A 282 12.83 26.26 10.35
CA LEU A 282 11.43 26.66 10.58
C LEU A 282 10.87 27.54 9.45
N GLY A 283 11.60 27.65 8.32
CA GLY A 283 11.17 28.50 7.22
C GLY A 283 11.15 30.01 7.58
N LEU A 284 10.49 30.79 6.73
CA LEU A 284 10.44 32.24 6.85
C LEU A 284 9.72 32.67 8.14
N SER A 285 10.46 33.23 9.08
CA SER A 285 9.98 34.06 10.19
C SER A 285 9.34 33.40 11.42
N LYS A 286 9.69 32.15 11.75
CA LYS A 286 9.24 31.57 13.02
C LYS A 286 10.39 31.31 13.98
N THR A 287 10.15 31.59 15.26
CA THR A 287 11.08 31.34 16.35
C THR A 287 10.60 30.12 17.15
N LEU A 288 11.42 29.10 17.31
CA LEU A 288 11.16 28.04 18.26
C LEU A 288 11.46 28.57 19.68
N ALA A 289 10.45 28.73 20.50
CA ALA A 289 10.64 29.00 21.92
C ALA A 289 10.90 27.66 22.62
N ILE A 290 12.13 27.47 23.07
CA ILE A 290 12.50 26.34 23.94
C ILE A 290 12.34 26.85 25.37
N SER A 291 11.36 26.31 26.08
CA SER A 291 11.12 26.58 27.49
C SER A 291 11.67 25.46 28.38
#